data_01d2a7c8aaf5f2837f0a7de9ad74d04f
#
_entry.id   01d2a7c8aaf5f2837f0a7de9ad74d04f
#
_cell.length_a   1.000
_cell.length_b   1.000
_cell.length_c   1.000
_cell.angle_alpha   90.00
_cell.angle_beta   90.00
_cell.angle_gamma   90.00
#
_symmetry.space_group_name_H-M   'P 1'
#
loop_
_entity.id
_entity.type
_entity.pdbx_description
1 polymer ?
#
loop_
_entity_poly.entity_id
_entity_poly.type
_entity_poly.pdbx_seq_one_letter_code
_entity_poly.pdbx_strand_id
1 'polypeptide(L)'
;MRSALLINALVVSWAAAGALEAQEGQAPTPVADPAELAFEQGRWEDAIGEYREILAAYPEDRLSLLRIAQAQRELKRHDEALATLESARTANAPEAMIDFERARNLALLGRDDEALAALDAADHSGLRALALVETAPELDRFRTLSRFERVHRNIRARVYPCEGLEHADDFDFWVGRWEVRMPDGTPIGTNTISKRDGGCSVQERWEGAGGSTGTSVTFYLPSRSEWRQVWTGSSGTLFDITGTAGSGTMRLEGTLEYVEPNRVVAFRGTWTEGADGRVRQKLEEFDLVAQTWVVWFDGFYRRLE
;
A
#
# COMPACT_ATOMS: atom_id res chain seq x y z
N MET A 1 -74.41 -39.98 9.42
CA MET A 1 -73.92 -40.55 8.15
C MET A 1 -72.51 -40.09 7.95
N ARG A 2 -71.56 -41.01 8.01
CA ARG A 2 -70.11 -40.71 7.93
C ARG A 2 -69.68 -40.95 6.51
N SER A 3 -68.98 -39.98 5.91
CA SER A 3 -68.24 -40.18 4.67
C SER A 3 -66.77 -39.89 4.95
N ALA A 4 -66.00 -40.96 4.84
CA ALA A 4 -64.56 -40.92 4.92
C ALA A 4 -63.99 -40.58 3.55
N LEU A 5 -63.15 -39.59 3.45
CA LEU A 5 -62.31 -39.29 2.28
C LEU A 5 -60.93 -39.88 2.48
N LEU A 6 -60.59 -40.80 1.62
CA LEU A 6 -59.29 -41.40 1.46
C LEU A 6 -58.31 -40.40 0.79
N ILE A 7 -57.26 -40.05 1.46
CA ILE A 7 -56.16 -39.27 0.89
C ILE A 7 -55.12 -40.26 0.35
N ASN A 8 -55.02 -40.32 -0.97
CA ASN A 8 -53.93 -41.06 -1.66
C ASN A 8 -52.62 -40.27 -1.55
N ALA A 9 -51.65 -40.86 -0.86
CA ALA A 9 -50.30 -40.38 -0.83
C ALA A 9 -49.60 -40.75 -2.13
N LEU A 10 -49.26 -39.77 -2.96
CA LEU A 10 -48.34 -39.94 -4.10
C LEU A 10 -46.92 -39.88 -3.58
N VAL A 11 -46.24 -41.03 -3.57
CA VAL A 11 -44.79 -41.12 -3.39
C VAL A 11 -44.16 -40.70 -4.70
N VAL A 12 -43.59 -39.50 -4.78
CA VAL A 12 -42.73 -39.08 -5.87
C VAL A 12 -41.29 -39.53 -5.53
N SER A 13 -40.82 -40.55 -6.21
CA SER A 13 -39.44 -40.97 -6.19
C SER A 13 -38.56 -39.95 -6.91
N TRP A 14 -37.66 -39.32 -6.21
CA TRP A 14 -36.58 -38.55 -6.79
C TRP A 14 -35.47 -39.51 -7.22
N ALA A 15 -35.43 -39.83 -8.51
CA ALA A 15 -34.30 -40.48 -9.14
C ALA A 15 -33.33 -39.44 -9.65
N ALA A 16 -32.09 -39.55 -9.22
CA ALA A 16 -30.84 -39.17 -9.86
C ALA A 16 -30.84 -37.84 -10.65
N ALA A 17 -30.57 -36.75 -9.97
CA ALA A 17 -29.89 -35.61 -10.60
C ALA A 17 -28.41 -35.87 -10.61
N GLY A 18 -27.85 -36.19 -11.80
CA GLY A 18 -26.42 -36.31 -12.01
C GLY A 18 -25.74 -35.01 -11.65
N ALA A 19 -24.69 -35.11 -10.85
CA ALA A 19 -23.76 -34.02 -10.59
C ALA A 19 -23.12 -33.64 -11.94
N LEU A 20 -23.54 -32.51 -12.51
CA LEU A 20 -22.68 -31.78 -13.45
C LEU A 20 -21.57 -31.17 -12.60
N GLU A 21 -20.42 -31.83 -12.57
CA GLU A 21 -19.17 -31.19 -12.20
C GLU A 21 -18.94 -30.06 -13.22
N ALA A 22 -19.17 -28.83 -12.78
CA ALA A 22 -18.68 -27.67 -13.48
C ALA A 22 -17.15 -27.78 -13.48
N GLN A 23 -16.56 -28.17 -14.59
CA GLN A 23 -15.15 -27.91 -14.85
C GLN A 23 -14.99 -26.40 -14.78
N GLU A 24 -14.44 -25.90 -13.68
CA GLU A 24 -13.84 -24.57 -13.64
C GLU A 24 -12.79 -24.53 -14.74
N GLY A 25 -13.17 -23.96 -15.88
CA GLY A 25 -12.24 -23.66 -16.94
C GLY A 25 -11.18 -22.74 -16.37
N GLN A 26 -9.99 -23.28 -16.16
CA GLN A 26 -8.80 -22.49 -15.86
C GLN A 26 -8.73 -21.41 -16.94
N ALA A 27 -8.84 -20.14 -16.52
CA ALA A 27 -8.61 -19.02 -17.42
C ALA A 27 -7.28 -19.27 -18.14
N PRO A 28 -7.19 -19.12 -19.46
CA PRO A 28 -5.95 -19.36 -20.18
C PRO A 28 -4.88 -18.48 -19.52
N THR A 29 -3.79 -19.10 -19.10
CA THR A 29 -2.61 -18.38 -18.62
C THR A 29 -2.25 -17.36 -19.71
N PRO A 30 -2.10 -16.06 -19.38
CA PRO A 30 -1.70 -15.09 -20.37
C PRO A 30 -0.42 -15.59 -21.03
N VAL A 31 -0.43 -15.79 -22.32
CA VAL A 31 0.79 -16.10 -23.08
C VAL A 31 1.69 -14.87 -22.90
N ALA A 32 2.82 -15.04 -22.26
CA ALA A 32 3.78 -13.94 -22.08
C ALA A 32 4.14 -13.39 -23.47
N ASP A 33 4.11 -12.06 -23.59
CA ASP A 33 4.52 -11.38 -24.82
C ASP A 33 5.98 -11.78 -25.13
N PRO A 34 6.30 -12.34 -26.32
CA PRO A 34 7.65 -12.75 -26.66
C PRO A 34 8.68 -11.62 -26.49
N ALA A 35 8.30 -10.39 -26.78
CA ALA A 35 9.15 -9.21 -26.66
C ALA A 35 9.49 -8.93 -25.17
N GLU A 36 8.48 -8.93 -24.29
CA GLU A 36 8.68 -8.72 -22.85
C GLU A 36 9.45 -9.88 -22.23
N LEU A 37 9.15 -11.12 -22.63
CA LEU A 37 9.90 -12.30 -22.17
C LEU A 37 11.38 -12.25 -22.56
N ALA A 38 11.68 -11.86 -23.79
CA ALA A 38 13.06 -11.68 -24.24
C ALA A 38 13.75 -10.58 -23.44
N PHE A 39 13.05 -9.47 -23.17
CA PHE A 39 13.52 -8.35 -22.39
C PHE A 39 13.83 -8.75 -20.93
N GLU A 40 12.91 -9.40 -20.25
CA GLU A 40 13.09 -9.89 -18.87
C GLU A 40 14.21 -10.89 -18.71
N GLN A 41 14.48 -11.70 -19.76
CA GLN A 41 15.58 -12.66 -19.80
C GLN A 41 16.92 -12.03 -20.17
N GLY A 42 17.00 -10.72 -20.42
CA GLY A 42 18.23 -10.04 -20.83
C GLY A 42 18.68 -10.40 -22.25
N ARG A 43 17.81 -10.98 -23.07
CA ARG A 43 18.09 -11.28 -24.50
C ARG A 43 17.82 -10.03 -25.34
N TRP A 44 18.70 -9.04 -25.16
CA TRP A 44 18.50 -7.67 -25.61
C TRP A 44 18.31 -7.54 -27.13
N GLU A 45 19.11 -8.27 -27.93
CA GLU A 45 18.98 -8.24 -29.40
C GLU A 45 17.65 -8.85 -29.85
N ASP A 46 17.25 -9.97 -29.25
CA ASP A 46 15.96 -10.61 -29.55
C ASP A 46 14.81 -9.67 -29.18
N ALA A 47 14.87 -9.07 -27.97
CA ALA A 47 13.87 -8.11 -27.52
C ALA A 47 13.73 -6.91 -28.48
N ILE A 48 14.85 -6.35 -28.96
CA ILE A 48 14.83 -5.27 -29.96
C ILE A 48 14.17 -5.74 -31.24
N GLY A 49 14.43 -6.99 -31.68
CA GLY A 49 13.80 -7.59 -32.87
C GLY A 49 12.29 -7.66 -32.73
N GLU A 50 11.82 -8.29 -31.64
CA GLU A 50 10.40 -8.45 -31.35
C GLU A 50 9.66 -7.10 -31.20
N TYR A 51 10.24 -6.15 -30.47
CA TYR A 51 9.66 -4.81 -30.34
C TYR A 51 9.61 -4.05 -31.68
N ARG A 52 10.57 -4.26 -32.58
CA ARG A 52 10.51 -3.69 -33.94
C ARG A 52 9.37 -4.30 -34.78
N GLU A 53 9.07 -5.58 -34.61
CA GLU A 53 7.92 -6.20 -35.25
C GLU A 53 6.60 -5.61 -34.74
N ILE A 54 6.49 -5.35 -33.43
CA ILE A 54 5.35 -4.62 -32.86
C ILE A 54 5.25 -3.22 -33.48
N LEU A 55 6.34 -2.48 -33.57
CA LEU A 55 6.37 -1.13 -34.17
C LEU A 55 6.04 -1.14 -35.67
N ALA A 56 6.35 -2.23 -36.41
CA ALA A 56 5.95 -2.35 -37.80
C ALA A 56 4.42 -2.43 -37.98
N ALA A 57 3.74 -3.04 -37.01
CA ALA A 57 2.26 -3.10 -36.97
C ALA A 57 1.63 -1.87 -36.30
N TYR A 58 2.30 -1.31 -35.29
CA TYR A 58 1.84 -0.20 -34.46
C TYR A 58 2.96 0.85 -34.32
N PRO A 59 3.18 1.73 -35.31
CA PRO A 59 4.34 2.65 -35.34
C PRO A 59 4.39 3.65 -34.16
N GLU A 60 3.26 3.87 -33.48
CA GLU A 60 3.14 4.77 -32.31
C GLU A 60 3.19 4.02 -30.99
N ASP A 61 3.58 2.75 -30.96
CA ASP A 61 3.69 2.01 -29.71
C ASP A 61 4.85 2.52 -28.85
N ARG A 62 4.47 3.34 -27.86
CA ARG A 62 5.39 4.07 -26.98
C ARG A 62 6.19 3.16 -26.06
N LEU A 63 5.61 2.02 -25.65
CA LEU A 63 6.30 1.06 -24.79
C LEU A 63 7.44 0.39 -25.55
N SER A 64 7.21 -0.07 -26.77
CA SER A 64 8.23 -0.69 -27.61
C SER A 64 9.43 0.25 -27.83
N LEU A 65 9.19 1.53 -28.08
CA LEU A 65 10.27 2.51 -28.24
C LEU A 65 11.10 2.67 -26.96
N LEU A 66 10.45 2.75 -25.79
CA LEU A 66 11.17 2.83 -24.53
C LEU A 66 11.95 1.55 -24.22
N ARG A 67 11.38 0.37 -24.48
CA ARG A 67 12.03 -0.92 -24.28
C ARG A 67 13.23 -1.11 -25.22
N ILE A 68 13.11 -0.70 -26.49
CA ILE A 68 14.25 -0.71 -27.42
C ILE A 68 15.38 0.18 -26.89
N ALA A 69 15.09 1.40 -26.46
CA ALA A 69 16.11 2.29 -25.91
C ALA A 69 16.78 1.70 -24.66
N GLN A 70 16.03 1.05 -23.78
CA GLN A 70 16.55 0.35 -22.61
C GLN A 70 17.46 -0.82 -23.01
N ALA A 71 17.01 -1.67 -23.95
CA ALA A 71 17.81 -2.79 -24.45
C ALA A 71 19.10 -2.31 -25.16
N GLN A 72 19.03 -1.23 -25.95
CA GLN A 72 20.20 -0.60 -26.57
C GLN A 72 21.18 -0.09 -25.51
N ARG A 73 20.71 0.47 -24.39
CA ARG A 73 21.56 0.88 -23.26
C ARG A 73 22.31 -0.33 -22.67
N GLU A 74 21.61 -1.44 -22.42
CA GLU A 74 22.24 -2.67 -21.90
C GLU A 74 23.30 -3.23 -22.87
N LEU A 75 23.10 -3.08 -24.18
CA LEU A 75 24.08 -3.40 -25.24
C LEU A 75 25.16 -2.35 -25.38
N LYS A 76 25.19 -1.30 -24.54
CA LYS A 76 26.15 -0.16 -24.60
C LYS A 76 26.06 0.65 -25.88
N ARG A 77 24.93 0.60 -26.58
CA ARG A 77 24.64 1.40 -27.79
C ARG A 77 23.98 2.72 -27.41
N HIS A 78 24.69 3.52 -26.63
CA HIS A 78 24.08 4.70 -25.96
C HIS A 78 23.61 5.77 -26.95
N ASP A 79 24.35 6.00 -28.05
CA ASP A 79 23.90 6.98 -29.07
C ASP A 79 22.67 6.50 -29.82
N GLU A 80 22.55 5.19 -30.12
CA GLU A 80 21.33 4.63 -30.68
C GLU A 80 20.16 4.75 -29.71
N ALA A 81 20.38 4.47 -28.41
CA ALA A 81 19.38 4.62 -27.39
C ALA A 81 18.86 6.08 -27.30
N LEU A 82 19.77 7.05 -27.33
CA LEU A 82 19.41 8.47 -27.36
C LEU A 82 18.57 8.83 -28.58
N ALA A 83 18.91 8.32 -29.76
CA ALA A 83 18.12 8.54 -30.98
C ALA A 83 16.73 7.86 -30.90
N THR A 84 16.64 6.66 -30.31
CA THR A 84 15.36 5.96 -30.11
C THR A 84 14.49 6.70 -29.11
N LEU A 85 15.06 7.32 -28.05
CA LEU A 85 14.31 8.15 -27.11
C LEU A 85 13.73 9.42 -27.76
N GLU A 86 14.39 10.02 -28.74
CA GLU A 86 13.78 11.12 -29.53
C GLU A 86 12.61 10.64 -30.39
N SER A 87 12.69 9.42 -30.91
CA SER A 87 11.51 8.79 -31.59
C SER A 87 10.38 8.54 -30.60
N ALA A 88 10.67 8.07 -29.39
CA ALA A 88 9.69 7.89 -28.32
C ALA A 88 9.01 9.22 -27.93
N ARG A 89 9.76 10.31 -27.91
CA ARG A 89 9.22 11.67 -27.67
C ARG A 89 8.24 12.08 -28.76
N THR A 90 8.60 11.83 -30.02
CA THR A 90 7.73 12.11 -31.18
C THR A 90 6.44 11.30 -31.12
N ALA A 91 6.49 10.07 -30.61
CA ALA A 91 5.33 9.20 -30.38
C ALA A 91 4.54 9.52 -29.09
N ASN A 92 4.88 10.63 -28.41
CA ASN A 92 4.27 11.05 -27.14
C ASN A 92 4.40 10.02 -26.01
N ALA A 93 5.52 9.33 -25.90
CA ALA A 93 5.85 8.54 -24.72
C ALA A 93 5.98 9.43 -23.47
N PRO A 94 5.82 8.88 -22.24
CA PRO A 94 5.91 9.66 -21.02
C PRO A 94 7.25 10.40 -20.90
N GLU A 95 7.21 11.73 -20.97
CA GLU A 95 8.39 12.61 -21.00
C GLU A 95 9.34 12.34 -19.83
N ALA A 96 8.77 12.14 -18.63
CA ALA A 96 9.54 11.82 -17.43
C ALA A 96 10.40 10.55 -17.59
N MET A 97 9.89 9.54 -18.27
CA MET A 97 10.66 8.29 -18.51
C MET A 97 11.68 8.47 -19.63
N ILE A 98 11.35 9.24 -20.66
CA ILE A 98 12.31 9.59 -21.73
C ILE A 98 13.52 10.31 -21.13
N ASP A 99 13.27 11.36 -20.34
CA ASP A 99 14.35 12.15 -19.75
C ASP A 99 15.14 11.35 -18.72
N PHE A 100 14.50 10.44 -17.98
CA PHE A 100 15.21 9.55 -17.06
C PHE A 100 16.13 8.58 -17.82
N GLU A 101 15.65 7.87 -18.84
CA GLU A 101 16.48 6.97 -19.65
C GLU A 101 17.58 7.74 -20.41
N ARG A 102 17.29 8.96 -20.83
CA ARG A 102 18.29 9.86 -21.42
C ARG A 102 19.39 10.20 -20.42
N ALA A 103 19.04 10.52 -19.16
CA ALA A 103 19.99 10.78 -18.09
C ALA A 103 20.93 9.57 -17.87
N ARG A 104 20.38 8.36 -17.85
CA ARG A 104 21.13 7.13 -17.69
C ARG A 104 22.16 6.91 -18.81
N ASN A 105 21.74 7.07 -20.08
CA ASN A 105 22.62 6.92 -21.23
C ASN A 105 23.73 7.99 -21.24
N LEU A 106 23.38 9.25 -20.94
CA LEU A 106 24.37 10.35 -20.86
C LEU A 106 25.37 10.12 -19.72
N ALA A 107 24.93 9.59 -18.60
CA ALA A 107 25.81 9.20 -17.49
C ALA A 107 26.81 8.12 -17.94
N LEU A 108 26.36 7.09 -18.66
CA LEU A 108 27.23 6.02 -19.19
C LEU A 108 28.23 6.53 -20.24
N LEU A 109 27.87 7.59 -20.96
CA LEU A 109 28.80 8.28 -21.90
C LEU A 109 29.78 9.25 -21.19
N GLY A 110 29.68 9.45 -19.87
CA GLY A 110 30.48 10.41 -19.12
C GLY A 110 30.09 11.88 -19.35
N ARG A 111 28.89 12.14 -19.91
CA ARG A 111 28.36 13.48 -20.17
C ARG A 111 27.58 13.95 -18.94
N ASP A 112 28.31 14.16 -17.83
CA ASP A 112 27.74 14.29 -16.48
C ASP A 112 26.82 15.51 -16.32
N ASP A 113 27.18 16.68 -16.86
CA ASP A 113 26.32 17.88 -16.78
C ASP A 113 25.02 17.69 -17.54
N GLU A 114 25.05 17.02 -18.68
CA GLU A 114 23.88 16.73 -19.49
C GLU A 114 23.02 15.64 -18.85
N ALA A 115 23.64 14.66 -18.21
CA ALA A 115 22.92 13.63 -17.43
C ALA A 115 22.14 14.24 -16.27
N LEU A 116 22.78 15.14 -15.51
CA LEU A 116 22.11 15.88 -14.43
C LEU A 116 21.01 16.81 -14.95
N ALA A 117 21.21 17.44 -16.13
CA ALA A 117 20.16 18.25 -16.75
C ALA A 117 18.95 17.41 -17.18
N ALA A 118 19.19 16.20 -17.70
CA ALA A 118 18.12 15.28 -18.05
C ALA A 118 17.39 14.73 -16.80
N LEU A 119 18.09 14.50 -15.69
CA LEU A 119 17.46 14.16 -14.41
C LEU A 119 16.55 15.30 -13.88
N ASP A 120 17.00 16.54 -13.98
CA ASP A 120 16.14 17.68 -13.63
C ASP A 120 14.91 17.76 -14.53
N ALA A 121 15.06 17.50 -15.84
CA ALA A 121 13.93 17.48 -16.76
C ALA A 121 12.94 16.36 -16.39
N ALA A 122 13.43 15.16 -16.07
CA ALA A 122 12.60 14.06 -15.59
C ALA A 122 11.84 14.42 -14.31
N ASP A 123 12.49 15.09 -13.36
CA ASP A 123 11.85 15.61 -12.16
C ASP A 123 10.74 16.60 -12.48
N HIS A 124 11.00 17.60 -13.35
CA HIS A 124 10.00 18.60 -13.76
C HIS A 124 8.81 17.96 -14.51
N SER A 125 9.08 16.91 -15.28
CA SER A 125 8.04 16.14 -15.98
C SER A 125 7.28 15.16 -15.06
N GLY A 126 7.56 15.16 -13.76
CA GLY A 126 6.80 14.42 -12.76
C GLY A 126 7.22 12.95 -12.61
N LEU A 127 8.49 12.60 -12.81
CA LEU A 127 9.01 11.26 -12.59
C LEU A 127 8.59 10.70 -11.22
N ARG A 128 8.09 9.44 -11.21
CA ARG A 128 7.71 8.70 -10.01
C ARG A 128 8.48 7.39 -9.82
N ALA A 129 9.40 7.07 -10.70
CA ALA A 129 10.15 5.81 -10.70
C ALA A 129 11.29 5.82 -9.65
N LEU A 130 10.97 6.05 -8.38
CA LEU A 130 11.94 6.21 -7.30
C LEU A 130 12.91 5.02 -7.22
N ALA A 131 12.39 3.78 -7.23
CA ALA A 131 13.20 2.58 -7.15
C ALA A 131 14.24 2.50 -8.29
N LEU A 132 13.89 2.91 -9.51
CA LEU A 132 14.82 2.94 -10.63
C LEU A 132 15.91 3.99 -10.42
N VAL A 133 15.57 5.16 -9.88
CA VAL A 133 16.56 6.22 -9.55
C VAL A 133 17.51 5.74 -8.45
N GLU A 134 17.00 5.03 -7.44
CA GLU A 134 17.77 4.52 -6.31
C GLU A 134 18.69 3.34 -6.68
N THR A 135 18.30 2.56 -7.69
CA THR A 135 19.05 1.33 -8.06
C THR A 135 19.89 1.47 -9.32
N ALA A 136 19.84 2.59 -10.02
CA ALA A 136 20.64 2.82 -11.25
C ALA A 136 22.13 3.04 -10.91
N PRO A 137 23.03 2.07 -11.20
CA PRO A 137 24.44 2.17 -10.80
C PRO A 137 25.20 3.28 -11.54
N GLU A 138 24.77 3.62 -12.74
CA GLU A 138 25.36 4.71 -13.54
C GLU A 138 25.16 6.09 -12.91
N LEU A 139 24.21 6.21 -11.98
CA LEU A 139 23.94 7.44 -11.24
C LEU A 139 24.64 7.52 -9.89
N ASP A 140 25.33 6.47 -9.44
CA ASP A 140 25.94 6.40 -8.10
C ASP A 140 26.89 7.57 -7.82
N ARG A 141 27.67 7.99 -8.82
CA ARG A 141 28.60 9.12 -8.68
C ARG A 141 27.94 10.47 -8.47
N PHE A 142 26.63 10.57 -8.75
CA PHE A 142 25.87 11.80 -8.56
C PHE A 142 25.17 11.88 -7.20
N ARG A 143 25.06 10.77 -6.44
CA ARG A 143 24.25 10.65 -5.23
C ARG A 143 24.57 11.69 -4.16
N THR A 144 25.84 12.12 -4.07
CA THR A 144 26.29 13.12 -3.09
C THR A 144 26.22 14.56 -3.59
N LEU A 145 25.75 14.76 -4.83
CA LEU A 145 25.59 16.11 -5.38
C LEU A 145 24.24 16.70 -4.95
N SER A 146 24.25 17.94 -4.47
CA SER A 146 23.04 18.63 -4.01
C SER A 146 21.92 18.68 -5.07
N ARG A 147 22.31 18.68 -6.36
CA ARG A 147 21.38 18.64 -7.48
C ARG A 147 20.65 17.30 -7.54
N PHE A 148 21.34 16.18 -7.41
CA PHE A 148 20.74 14.84 -7.37
C PHE A 148 19.87 14.67 -6.11
N GLU A 149 20.36 15.08 -4.94
CA GLU A 149 19.60 15.00 -3.67
C GLU A 149 18.28 15.76 -3.74
N ARG A 150 18.26 16.92 -4.42
CA ARG A 150 17.01 17.65 -4.65
C ARG A 150 16.03 16.86 -5.51
N VAL A 151 16.49 16.35 -6.66
CA VAL A 151 15.68 15.52 -7.57
C VAL A 151 15.14 14.29 -6.83
N HIS A 152 16.00 13.57 -6.12
CA HIS A 152 15.60 12.40 -5.33
C HIS A 152 14.52 12.74 -4.30
N ARG A 153 14.68 13.82 -3.52
CA ARG A 153 13.66 14.26 -2.55
C ARG A 153 12.33 14.59 -3.23
N ASN A 154 12.35 15.27 -4.37
CA ASN A 154 11.13 15.62 -5.10
C ASN A 154 10.39 14.38 -5.60
N ILE A 155 11.13 13.41 -6.17
CA ILE A 155 10.56 12.14 -6.64
C ILE A 155 9.99 11.37 -5.44
N ARG A 156 10.74 11.28 -4.32
CA ARG A 156 10.31 10.60 -3.10
C ARG A 156 9.03 11.23 -2.54
N ALA A 157 8.94 12.55 -2.49
CA ALA A 157 7.75 13.24 -2.03
C ALA A 157 6.52 12.98 -2.92
N ARG A 158 6.72 12.76 -4.24
CA ARG A 158 5.62 12.36 -5.14
C ARG A 158 5.18 10.91 -4.94
N VAL A 159 6.12 10.03 -4.62
CA VAL A 159 5.85 8.59 -4.41
C VAL A 159 5.24 8.37 -3.02
N TYR A 160 5.76 9.04 -2.02
CA TYR A 160 5.37 8.93 -0.61
C TYR A 160 4.89 10.29 -0.07
N PRO A 161 3.73 10.77 -0.49
CA PRO A 161 3.24 12.11 -0.14
C PRO A 161 2.95 12.29 1.35
N CYS A 162 2.83 11.20 2.10
CA CYS A 162 2.61 11.26 3.55
C CYS A 162 3.90 11.34 4.35
N GLU A 163 5.06 11.08 3.74
CA GLU A 163 6.35 11.31 4.37
C GLU A 163 6.60 12.83 4.49
N GLY A 164 6.82 13.30 5.70
CA GLY A 164 7.02 14.72 5.98
C GLY A 164 5.76 15.59 5.92
N LEU A 165 4.57 14.98 5.82
CA LEU A 165 3.33 15.68 6.06
C LEU A 165 3.24 16.06 7.54
N GLU A 166 2.97 17.34 7.81
CA GLU A 166 2.79 17.83 9.17
C GLU A 166 1.72 16.98 9.91
N HIS A 167 2.03 16.56 11.11
CA HIS A 167 1.20 15.69 11.96
C HIS A 167 1.09 14.21 11.54
N ALA A 168 1.63 13.78 10.38
CA ALA A 168 1.56 12.37 9.98
C ALA A 168 2.37 11.41 10.88
N ASP A 169 3.28 11.96 11.68
CA ASP A 169 4.14 11.22 12.60
C ASP A 169 3.71 11.34 14.08
N ASP A 170 2.66 12.12 14.38
CA ASP A 170 2.21 12.39 15.75
C ASP A 170 1.78 11.12 16.51
N PHE A 171 1.48 10.03 15.79
CA PHE A 171 1.11 8.74 16.38
C PHE A 171 2.22 7.67 16.27
N ASP A 172 3.41 8.03 15.81
CA ASP A 172 4.53 7.08 15.64
C ASP A 172 5.03 6.48 16.96
N PHE A 173 4.77 7.14 18.10
CA PHE A 173 5.09 6.60 19.42
C PHE A 173 4.42 5.24 19.69
N TRP A 174 3.32 4.90 18.99
CA TRP A 174 2.64 3.63 19.12
C TRP A 174 3.17 2.56 18.15
N VAL A 175 3.93 2.93 17.11
CA VAL A 175 4.51 1.98 16.15
C VAL A 175 5.49 1.03 16.82
N GLY A 176 5.30 -0.29 16.62
CA GLY A 176 6.17 -1.32 17.18
C GLY A 176 5.48 -2.65 17.45
N ARG A 177 6.22 -3.57 18.07
CA ARG A 177 5.68 -4.83 18.58
C ARG A 177 5.58 -4.76 20.09
N TRP A 178 4.44 -5.18 20.62
CA TRP A 178 4.09 -4.93 22.00
C TRP A 178 3.54 -6.17 22.70
N GLU A 179 3.94 -6.39 23.95
CA GLU A 179 3.18 -7.14 24.93
C GLU A 179 2.19 -6.21 25.62
N VAL A 180 0.94 -6.62 25.73
CA VAL A 180 -0.11 -5.78 26.33
C VAL A 180 -0.57 -6.39 27.65
N ARG A 181 -0.66 -5.57 28.68
CA ARG A 181 -1.07 -5.96 30.04
C ARG A 181 -2.18 -5.09 30.57
N MET A 182 -3.04 -5.68 31.40
CA MET A 182 -4.03 -4.95 32.20
C MET A 182 -3.37 -4.10 33.29
N PRO A 183 -4.10 -3.17 33.96
CA PRO A 183 -3.59 -2.37 35.07
C PRO A 183 -3.02 -3.19 36.24
N ASP A 184 -3.53 -4.39 36.48
CA ASP A 184 -3.04 -5.33 37.49
C ASP A 184 -1.76 -6.09 37.08
N GLY A 185 -1.27 -5.86 35.86
CA GLY A 185 -0.10 -6.51 35.30
C GLY A 185 -0.36 -7.82 34.57
N THR A 186 -1.61 -8.31 34.50
CA THR A 186 -1.97 -9.54 33.78
C THR A 186 -1.71 -9.38 32.28
N PRO A 187 -0.92 -10.25 31.62
CA PRO A 187 -0.73 -10.20 30.17
C PRO A 187 -2.00 -10.67 29.46
N ILE A 188 -2.43 -9.91 28.46
CA ILE A 188 -3.69 -10.14 27.73
C ILE A 188 -3.51 -10.36 26.24
N GLY A 189 -2.31 -10.18 25.70
CA GLY A 189 -2.04 -10.43 24.31
C GLY A 189 -0.82 -9.69 23.78
N THR A 190 -0.68 -9.75 22.47
CA THR A 190 0.35 -9.02 21.71
C THR A 190 -0.29 -8.12 20.67
N ASN A 191 0.40 -7.04 20.36
CA ASN A 191 -0.05 -6.11 19.34
C ASN A 191 1.10 -5.73 18.41
N THR A 192 0.86 -5.75 17.13
CA THR A 192 1.83 -5.31 16.12
C THR A 192 1.28 -4.08 15.42
N ILE A 193 1.99 -2.97 15.57
CA ILE A 193 1.63 -1.68 14.98
C ILE A 193 2.69 -1.32 13.94
N SER A 194 2.28 -1.07 12.72
CA SER A 194 3.23 -0.80 11.63
C SER A 194 2.77 0.33 10.73
N LYS A 195 3.70 1.20 10.35
CA LYS A 195 3.48 2.17 9.27
C LYS A 195 3.39 1.44 7.94
N ARG A 196 2.40 1.79 7.11
CA ARG A 196 2.12 1.20 5.80
C ARG A 196 1.82 2.28 4.77
N ASP A 197 1.66 1.85 3.53
CA ASP A 197 1.20 2.69 2.42
C ASP A 197 2.06 3.96 2.25
N GLY A 198 3.39 3.80 2.33
CA GLY A 198 4.32 4.93 2.24
C GLY A 198 4.16 5.96 3.37
N GLY A 199 3.84 5.49 4.57
CA GLY A 199 3.66 6.35 5.75
C GLY A 199 2.25 6.93 5.90
N CYS A 200 1.33 6.66 4.96
CA CYS A 200 -0.02 7.21 5.00
C CYS A 200 -0.95 6.54 5.99
N SER A 201 -0.62 5.33 6.44
CA SER A 201 -1.43 4.61 7.43
C SER A 201 -0.59 3.98 8.53
N VAL A 202 -1.19 3.85 9.70
CA VAL A 202 -0.72 3.04 10.82
C VAL A 202 -1.69 1.88 10.96
N GLN A 203 -1.20 0.66 10.76
CA GLN A 203 -1.99 -0.55 10.83
C GLN A 203 -1.70 -1.31 12.12
N GLU A 204 -2.76 -1.76 12.76
CA GLU A 204 -2.73 -2.55 13.98
C GLU A 204 -3.16 -3.97 13.70
N ARG A 205 -2.46 -4.91 14.34
CA ARG A 205 -2.84 -6.32 14.41
C ARG A 205 -2.77 -6.80 15.85
N TRP A 206 -3.93 -7.01 16.44
CA TRP A 206 -4.12 -7.52 17.78
C TRP A 206 -4.24 -9.05 17.80
N GLU A 207 -3.60 -9.68 18.76
CA GLU A 207 -3.69 -11.12 19.06
C GLU A 207 -3.85 -11.29 20.58
N GLY A 208 -5.08 -11.53 21.03
CA GLY A 208 -5.42 -11.71 22.42
C GLY A 208 -5.04 -13.10 22.95
N ALA A 209 -4.59 -13.19 24.19
CA ALA A 209 -4.24 -14.46 24.86
C ALA A 209 -5.39 -15.48 24.90
N GLY A 210 -6.64 -15.01 24.84
CA GLY A 210 -7.86 -15.82 24.75
C GLY A 210 -8.27 -16.21 23.32
N GLY A 211 -7.43 -15.94 22.29
CA GLY A 211 -7.70 -16.24 20.89
C GLY A 211 -8.52 -15.18 20.15
N SER A 212 -8.88 -14.07 20.80
CA SER A 212 -9.47 -12.91 20.10
C SER A 212 -8.45 -12.27 19.17
N THR A 213 -8.90 -11.79 18.01
CA THR A 213 -8.08 -11.04 17.06
C THR A 213 -8.77 -9.77 16.65
N GLY A 214 -8.00 -8.80 16.14
CA GLY A 214 -8.57 -7.60 15.59
C GLY A 214 -7.55 -6.81 14.78
N THR A 215 -8.06 -5.93 13.94
CA THR A 215 -7.25 -5.05 13.11
C THR A 215 -7.81 -3.65 13.09
N SER A 216 -6.92 -2.66 13.03
CA SER A 216 -7.32 -1.29 12.72
C SER A 216 -6.45 -0.68 11.64
N VAL A 217 -7.02 0.32 10.98
CA VAL A 217 -6.29 1.26 10.13
C VAL A 217 -6.49 2.65 10.68
N THR A 218 -5.38 3.32 10.98
CA THR A 218 -5.36 4.69 11.48
C THR A 218 -4.64 5.58 10.48
N PHE A 219 -5.19 6.74 10.15
CA PHE A 219 -4.60 7.67 9.18
C PHE A 219 -4.95 9.12 9.50
N TYR A 220 -4.06 10.02 9.07
CA TYR A 220 -4.28 11.45 9.19
C TYR A 220 -5.01 12.00 7.97
N LEU A 221 -5.96 12.90 8.20
CA LEU A 221 -6.77 13.58 7.18
C LEU A 221 -6.36 15.06 7.11
N PRO A 222 -5.44 15.47 6.21
CA PRO A 222 -4.92 16.84 6.18
C PRO A 222 -6.01 17.89 5.96
N SER A 223 -7.03 17.58 5.13
CA SER A 223 -8.13 18.49 4.82
C SER A 223 -9.00 18.84 6.04
N ARG A 224 -8.92 18.05 7.12
CA ARG A 224 -9.68 18.23 8.35
C ARG A 224 -8.79 18.47 9.57
N SER A 225 -7.48 18.32 9.39
CA SER A 225 -6.49 18.35 10.49
C SER A 225 -6.85 17.37 11.61
N GLU A 226 -7.30 16.16 11.23
CA GLU A 226 -7.73 15.15 12.18
C GLU A 226 -7.19 13.76 11.86
N TRP A 227 -7.02 12.94 12.87
CA TRP A 227 -6.77 11.50 12.78
C TRP A 227 -8.09 10.73 12.76
N ARG A 228 -8.12 9.60 12.03
CA ARG A 228 -9.23 8.65 12.05
C ARG A 228 -8.71 7.25 12.24
N GLN A 229 -9.38 6.48 13.09
CA GLN A 229 -9.14 5.05 13.27
C GLN A 229 -10.42 4.27 13.03
N VAL A 230 -10.30 3.21 12.26
CA VAL A 230 -11.38 2.21 12.04
C VAL A 230 -10.85 0.86 12.49
N TRP A 231 -11.59 0.21 13.36
CA TRP A 231 -11.27 -1.10 13.95
C TRP A 231 -12.34 -2.14 13.64
N THR A 232 -11.92 -3.40 13.50
CA THR A 232 -12.79 -4.57 13.52
C THR A 232 -12.16 -5.70 14.33
N GLY A 233 -12.94 -6.36 15.17
CA GLY A 233 -12.51 -7.45 16.03
C GLY A 233 -13.31 -8.74 15.81
N SER A 234 -12.69 -9.88 16.05
CA SER A 234 -13.29 -11.22 15.91
C SER A 234 -14.48 -11.46 16.85
N SER A 235 -14.64 -10.61 17.87
CA SER A 235 -15.80 -10.60 18.78
C SER A 235 -17.02 -9.86 18.22
N GLY A 236 -17.00 -9.42 16.95
CA GLY A 236 -18.08 -8.66 16.34
C GLY A 236 -18.18 -7.23 16.86
N THR A 237 -17.05 -6.61 17.17
CA THR A 237 -16.95 -5.20 17.54
C THR A 237 -16.31 -4.42 16.40
N LEU A 238 -16.92 -3.28 16.07
CA LEU A 238 -16.39 -2.30 15.10
C LEU A 238 -16.40 -0.93 15.77
N PHE A 239 -15.34 -0.15 15.56
CA PHE A 239 -15.42 1.26 15.91
C PHE A 239 -14.86 2.16 14.82
N ASP A 240 -15.38 3.39 14.75
CA ASP A 240 -14.96 4.45 13.85
C ASP A 240 -14.87 5.75 14.68
N ILE A 241 -13.66 6.23 14.87
CA ILE A 241 -13.36 7.34 15.77
C ILE A 241 -12.39 8.31 15.12
N THR A 242 -12.59 9.61 15.38
CA THR A 242 -11.75 10.70 14.83
C THR A 242 -11.31 11.65 15.94
N GLY A 243 -10.23 12.38 15.70
CA GLY A 243 -9.74 13.37 16.66
C GLY A 243 -8.32 13.85 16.39
N THR A 244 -7.57 14.11 17.42
CA THR A 244 -6.26 14.77 17.33
C THR A 244 -5.16 13.99 18.03
N ALA A 245 -3.93 14.16 17.52
CA ALA A 245 -2.71 13.70 18.17
C ALA A 245 -1.75 14.87 18.39
N GLY A 246 -0.83 14.70 19.31
CA GLY A 246 0.26 15.64 19.58
C GLY A 246 0.83 15.45 20.99
N SER A 247 2.11 15.81 21.16
CA SER A 247 2.82 15.73 22.44
C SER A 247 2.73 14.36 23.12
N GLY A 248 2.87 13.26 22.33
CA GLY A 248 2.83 11.89 22.85
C GLY A 248 1.44 11.43 23.31
N THR A 249 0.39 12.09 22.86
CA THR A 249 -0.99 11.73 23.19
C THR A 249 -1.87 11.79 21.93
N MET A 250 -2.68 10.75 21.72
CA MET A 250 -3.78 10.76 20.75
C MET A 250 -5.11 10.64 21.48
N ARG A 251 -6.11 11.41 21.03
CA ARG A 251 -7.50 11.37 21.54
C ARG A 251 -8.45 11.31 20.37
N LEU A 252 -9.26 10.24 20.31
CA LEU A 252 -10.24 10.01 19.26
C LEU A 252 -11.60 9.72 19.89
N GLU A 253 -12.66 10.19 19.23
CA GLU A 253 -14.05 10.00 19.65
C GLU A 253 -14.94 9.64 18.46
N GLY A 254 -16.01 8.88 18.68
CA GLY A 254 -16.95 8.46 17.66
C GLY A 254 -17.90 7.39 18.17
N THR A 255 -17.98 6.25 17.46
CA THR A 255 -18.94 5.18 17.76
C THR A 255 -18.27 3.82 17.86
N LEU A 256 -18.82 2.98 18.74
CA LEU A 256 -18.59 1.54 18.82
C LEU A 256 -19.87 0.82 18.45
N GLU A 257 -19.76 -0.11 17.50
CA GLU A 257 -20.85 -0.98 17.09
C GLU A 257 -20.59 -2.41 17.56
N TYR A 258 -21.60 -3.01 18.13
CA TYR A 258 -21.66 -4.44 18.43
C TYR A 258 -22.56 -5.13 17.39
N VAL A 259 -22.04 -6.11 16.67
CA VAL A 259 -22.83 -6.91 15.71
C VAL A 259 -23.94 -7.66 16.45
N GLU A 260 -23.61 -8.23 17.60
CA GLU A 260 -24.55 -8.77 18.58
C GLU A 260 -24.32 -8.06 19.93
N PRO A 261 -25.35 -7.42 20.49
CA PRO A 261 -26.79 -7.42 20.20
C PRO A 261 -27.28 -6.31 19.24
N ASN A 262 -26.55 -5.95 18.20
CA ASN A 262 -26.88 -4.88 17.26
C ASN A 262 -27.08 -3.52 17.96
N ARG A 263 -26.02 -3.06 18.60
CA ARG A 263 -26.00 -1.84 19.43
C ARG A 263 -24.89 -0.90 18.99
N VAL A 264 -25.21 0.38 18.90
CA VAL A 264 -24.23 1.45 18.67
C VAL A 264 -24.18 2.35 19.91
N VAL A 265 -22.99 2.67 20.39
CA VAL A 265 -22.77 3.56 21.52
C VAL A 265 -21.70 4.60 21.20
N ALA A 266 -21.71 5.73 21.90
CA ALA A 266 -20.61 6.67 21.84
C ALA A 266 -19.34 6.02 22.43
N PHE A 267 -18.22 6.27 21.76
CA PHE A 267 -16.95 5.63 22.08
C PHE A 267 -15.81 6.63 22.00
N ARG A 268 -14.81 6.47 22.86
CA ARG A 268 -13.58 7.28 22.81
C ARG A 268 -12.36 6.49 23.19
N GLY A 269 -11.23 6.89 22.62
CA GLY A 269 -9.91 6.31 22.89
C GLY A 269 -8.87 7.37 23.21
N THR A 270 -8.00 7.04 24.15
CA THR A 270 -6.81 7.85 24.47
C THR A 270 -5.60 6.93 24.49
N TRP A 271 -4.57 7.30 23.72
CA TRP A 271 -3.25 6.70 23.76
C TRP A 271 -2.28 7.71 24.34
N THR A 272 -1.46 7.30 25.28
CA THR A 272 -0.50 8.19 25.95
C THR A 272 0.86 7.49 26.04
N GLU A 273 1.88 8.15 25.52
CA GLU A 273 3.27 7.73 25.69
C GLU A 273 3.77 8.10 27.08
N GLY A 274 4.30 7.12 27.79
CA GLY A 274 4.95 7.33 29.08
C GLY A 274 6.44 7.67 28.92
N ALA A 275 7.01 8.32 29.93
CA ALA A 275 8.43 8.67 29.94
C ALA A 275 9.37 7.44 29.87
N ASP A 276 8.85 6.25 30.14
CA ASP A 276 9.58 4.97 30.10
C ASP A 276 9.40 4.23 28.75
N GLY A 277 8.82 4.90 27.74
CA GLY A 277 8.57 4.34 26.41
C GLY A 277 7.42 3.34 26.36
N ARG A 278 6.67 3.16 27.43
CA ARG A 278 5.41 2.41 27.40
C ARG A 278 4.30 3.28 26.84
N VAL A 279 3.29 2.63 26.25
CA VAL A 279 2.08 3.32 25.80
C VAL A 279 0.89 2.79 26.59
N ARG A 280 0.03 3.67 27.10
CA ARG A 280 -1.27 3.30 27.64
C ARG A 280 -2.33 3.60 26.62
N GLN A 281 -3.14 2.60 26.29
CA GLN A 281 -4.37 2.74 25.51
C GLN A 281 -5.55 2.56 26.44
N LYS A 282 -6.38 3.59 26.57
CA LYS A 282 -7.62 3.56 27.34
C LYS A 282 -8.78 3.82 26.40
N LEU A 283 -9.69 2.86 26.30
CA LEU A 283 -10.92 2.95 25.51
C LEU A 283 -12.11 2.92 26.44
N GLU A 284 -13.11 3.78 26.16
CA GLU A 284 -14.31 3.94 27.00
C GLU A 284 -15.55 4.00 26.12
N GLU A 285 -16.62 3.32 26.53
CA GLU A 285 -17.94 3.44 25.94
C GLU A 285 -18.88 4.24 26.86
N PHE A 286 -19.89 4.88 26.28
CA PHE A 286 -20.89 5.61 27.06
C PHE A 286 -22.04 4.69 27.43
N ASP A 287 -22.23 4.45 28.72
CA ASP A 287 -23.34 3.70 29.24
C ASP A 287 -24.61 4.59 29.26
N LEU A 288 -25.57 4.25 28.41
CA LEU A 288 -26.83 5.00 28.27
C LEU A 288 -27.75 4.89 29.49
N VAL A 289 -27.61 3.85 30.31
CA VAL A 289 -28.41 3.65 31.52
C VAL A 289 -27.82 4.42 32.69
N ALA A 290 -26.52 4.23 32.91
CA ALA A 290 -25.77 4.92 33.97
C ALA A 290 -25.46 6.39 33.65
N GLN A 291 -25.62 6.82 32.37
CA GLN A 291 -25.29 8.15 31.87
C GLN A 291 -23.83 8.54 32.18
N THR A 292 -22.92 7.60 32.00
CA THR A 292 -21.50 7.82 32.31
C THR A 292 -20.60 7.03 31.35
N TRP A 293 -19.34 7.45 31.26
CA TRP A 293 -18.31 6.71 30.54
C TRP A 293 -17.81 5.53 31.38
N VAL A 294 -17.79 4.35 30.81
CA VAL A 294 -17.26 3.13 31.42
C VAL A 294 -16.05 2.62 30.64
N VAL A 295 -15.07 2.08 31.34
CA VAL A 295 -13.86 1.55 30.72
C VAL A 295 -14.21 0.28 29.93
N TRP A 296 -13.98 0.32 28.63
CA TRP A 296 -14.10 -0.82 27.73
C TRP A 296 -12.80 -1.61 27.64
N PHE A 297 -11.66 -0.90 27.62
CA PHE A 297 -10.32 -1.47 27.60
C PHE A 297 -9.33 -0.50 28.27
N ASP A 298 -8.35 -1.05 29.03
CA ASP A 298 -7.26 -0.27 29.61
C ASP A 298 -5.98 -1.11 29.55
N GLY A 299 -5.21 -0.92 28.48
CA GLY A 299 -4.02 -1.70 28.18
C GLY A 299 -2.73 -0.91 28.32
N PHE A 300 -1.72 -1.54 28.90
CA PHE A 300 -0.36 -1.02 29.01
C PHE A 300 0.55 -1.81 28.09
N TYR A 301 1.13 -1.12 27.15
CA TYR A 301 1.95 -1.64 26.06
C TYR A 301 3.41 -1.58 26.46
N ARG A 302 4.07 -2.73 26.54
CA ARG A 302 5.51 -2.88 26.72
C ARG A 302 6.13 -3.35 25.42
N ARG A 303 7.16 -2.64 24.93
CA ARG A 303 7.82 -2.98 23.67
C ARG A 303 8.47 -4.36 23.76
N LEU A 304 8.27 -5.18 22.72
CA LEU A 304 8.99 -6.43 22.50
C LEU A 304 10.24 -6.12 21.65
N GLU A 305 11.37 -6.72 22.02
CA GLU A 305 12.64 -6.62 21.27
C GLU A 305 12.58 -7.32 19.92
#